data_0a2fa73d0eef48a8631d4c45e005c465
#
_entry.id   0a2fa73d0eef48a8631d4c45e005c465
#
_cell.length_a   1.000
_cell.length_b   1.000
_cell.length_c   1.000
_cell.angle_alpha   90.00
_cell.angle_beta   90.00
_cell.angle_gamma   90.00
#
_symmetry.space_group_name_H-M   'P 1'
#
loop_
_entity.id
_entity.type
_entity.pdbx_description
1 polymer ?
#
loop_
_entity_poly.entity_id
_entity_poly.type
_entity_poly.pdbx_seq_one_letter_code
_entity_poly.pdbx_strand_id
1 'polypeptide(L)'
;MSEIILTSSHQPWAPIPKMVGWDQVGDGSVYDAIEKAGKDPGDVFYDSTKVKQEYGKSIQYSVTALTQFLERYGDDDTVLVFLGDHQPVAKVSGDGANHQVPVSIVAKDPKVLDRIAGWNYTDGLRPAKNAPVWRMSAFRDRFLTAYGSTPHPSKG
;
A
#
# COMPACT_ATOMS: atom_id res chain seq x y z
N MET A 1 -13.60 -8.26 -8.61
CA MET A 1 -12.87 -7.15 -7.98
C MET A 1 -13.02 -7.29 -6.47
N SER A 2 -11.92 -7.18 -5.74
CA SER A 2 -11.92 -7.23 -4.26
C SER A 2 -11.25 -5.96 -3.74
N GLU A 3 -11.76 -5.41 -2.64
CA GLU A 3 -11.15 -4.31 -1.89
C GLU A 3 -10.74 -4.86 -0.52
N ILE A 4 -9.49 -4.64 -0.13
CA ILE A 4 -8.92 -5.16 1.10
C ILE A 4 -8.24 -4.01 1.84
N ILE A 5 -8.71 -3.73 3.06
CA ILE A 5 -8.09 -2.75 3.96
C ILE A 5 -7.03 -3.46 4.79
N LEU A 6 -5.76 -3.11 4.59
CA LEU A 6 -4.66 -3.67 5.38
C LEU A 6 -4.50 -2.88 6.67
N THR A 7 -4.56 -3.57 7.80
CA THR A 7 -4.45 -2.95 9.12
C THR A 7 -3.04 -2.89 9.68
N SER A 8 -2.11 -3.69 9.15
CA SER A 8 -0.72 -3.74 9.64
C SER A 8 0.06 -2.43 9.50
N SER A 9 -0.37 -1.53 8.61
CA SER A 9 0.18 -0.18 8.45
C SER A 9 -0.54 0.88 9.28
N HIS A 10 -1.62 0.52 9.99
CA HIS A 10 -2.30 1.39 10.96
C HIS A 10 -1.54 1.40 12.31
N GLN A 11 -1.58 2.54 13.01
CA GLN A 11 -1.01 2.62 14.36
C GLN A 11 -1.82 1.78 15.39
N PRO A 12 -1.18 1.25 16.44
CA PRO A 12 0.27 1.27 16.72
C PRO A 12 1.03 0.31 15.79
N TRP A 13 2.25 0.70 15.37
CA TRP A 13 3.05 -0.07 14.41
C TRP A 13 3.95 -1.14 15.03
N ALA A 14 3.78 -1.41 16.30
CA ALA A 14 4.45 -2.48 17.02
C ALA A 14 3.40 -3.32 17.76
N PRO A 15 3.66 -4.63 17.90
CA PRO A 15 4.72 -5.39 17.25
C PRO A 15 4.42 -5.69 15.78
N ILE A 16 5.47 -5.69 14.94
CA ILE A 16 5.36 -6.16 13.56
C ILE A 16 5.86 -7.61 13.51
N PRO A 17 5.03 -8.56 13.05
CA PRO A 17 5.42 -9.96 12.96
C PRO A 17 6.47 -10.20 11.86
N LYS A 18 7.18 -11.31 11.96
CA LYS A 18 7.92 -11.83 10.81
C LYS A 18 6.93 -12.34 9.77
N MET A 19 7.29 -12.23 8.49
CA MET A 19 6.51 -12.85 7.43
C MET A 19 6.43 -14.36 7.69
N VAL A 20 5.21 -14.88 7.63
CA VAL A 20 4.89 -16.31 7.77
C VAL A 20 4.65 -16.88 6.37
N GLY A 21 5.11 -18.11 6.12
CA GLY A 21 4.80 -18.80 4.86
C GLY A 21 3.29 -18.93 4.65
N TRP A 22 2.83 -18.76 3.41
CA TRP A 22 1.40 -18.79 3.07
C TRP A 22 0.71 -20.10 3.45
N ASP A 23 1.45 -21.21 3.44
CA ASP A 23 1.00 -22.53 3.87
C ASP A 23 0.95 -22.69 5.39
N GLN A 24 1.55 -21.78 6.15
CA GLN A 24 1.61 -21.79 7.60
C GLN A 24 0.63 -20.81 8.26
N VAL A 25 -0.01 -19.94 7.48
CA VAL A 25 -0.94 -18.93 8.01
C VAL A 25 -2.14 -19.59 8.71
N GLY A 26 -2.68 -20.69 8.14
CA GLY A 26 -3.80 -21.43 8.72
C GLY A 26 -4.97 -20.52 9.08
N ASP A 27 -5.44 -20.65 10.30
CA ASP A 27 -6.51 -19.83 10.89
C ASP A 27 -6.01 -18.51 11.51
N GLY A 28 -4.70 -18.22 11.39
CA GLY A 28 -4.09 -17.03 11.95
C GLY A 28 -3.50 -17.19 13.36
N SER A 29 -3.70 -18.33 14.04
CA SER A 29 -3.20 -18.58 15.40
C SER A 29 -1.66 -18.51 15.50
N VAL A 30 -0.95 -18.65 14.37
CA VAL A 30 0.49 -18.45 14.27
C VAL A 30 0.95 -17.06 14.76
N TYR A 31 0.02 -16.09 14.77
CA TYR A 31 0.30 -14.72 15.22
C TYR A 31 0.02 -14.48 16.71
N ASP A 32 -0.61 -15.39 17.43
CA ASP A 32 -1.01 -15.21 18.86
C ASP A 32 0.17 -14.97 19.78
N ALA A 33 1.35 -15.56 19.48
CA ALA A 33 2.55 -15.37 20.27
C ALA A 33 3.22 -14.00 20.07
N ILE A 34 2.91 -13.30 18.99
CA ILE A 34 3.59 -12.07 18.57
C ILE A 34 3.16 -10.89 19.42
N GLU A 35 1.87 -10.84 19.76
CA GLU A 35 1.30 -9.83 20.65
C GLU A 35 2.02 -9.82 22.02
N LYS A 36 2.36 -11.00 22.54
CA LYS A 36 3.03 -11.17 23.82
C LYS A 36 4.52 -10.88 23.79
N ALA A 37 5.16 -11.01 22.63
CA ALA A 37 6.63 -10.86 22.47
C ALA A 37 7.04 -9.51 21.91
N GLY A 38 6.09 -8.67 21.53
CA GLY A 38 6.33 -7.38 20.86
C GLY A 38 6.75 -6.27 21.81
N LYS A 39 7.18 -5.17 21.21
CA LYS A 39 7.45 -3.92 21.93
C LYS A 39 6.15 -3.30 22.40
N ASP A 40 6.16 -2.68 23.57
CA ASP A 40 5.03 -1.86 24.00
C ASP A 40 4.85 -0.70 23.00
N PRO A 41 3.65 -0.53 22.42
CA PRO A 41 3.35 0.59 21.52
C PRO A 41 3.63 1.96 22.14
N GLY A 42 3.42 2.11 23.45
CA GLY A 42 3.71 3.34 24.20
C GLY A 42 5.18 3.72 24.11
N ASP A 43 6.09 2.77 24.35
CA ASP A 43 7.55 3.00 24.28
C ASP A 43 8.02 3.42 22.90
N VAL A 44 7.35 2.94 21.86
CA VAL A 44 7.63 3.32 20.47
C VAL A 44 7.20 4.76 20.20
N PHE A 45 6.02 5.17 20.70
CA PHE A 45 5.46 6.49 20.44
C PHE A 45 6.20 7.66 21.14
N TYR A 46 6.92 7.40 22.22
CA TYR A 46 7.69 8.45 22.91
C TYR A 46 8.93 8.91 22.15
N ASP A 47 9.50 8.07 21.28
CA ASP A 47 10.72 8.36 20.52
C ASP A 47 10.38 8.56 19.03
N SER A 48 10.56 9.78 18.52
CA SER A 48 10.25 10.12 17.13
C SER A 48 11.06 9.34 16.09
N THR A 49 12.27 8.92 16.44
CA THR A 49 13.11 8.08 15.56
C THR A 49 12.58 6.66 15.51
N LYS A 50 12.25 6.10 16.66
CA LYS A 50 11.68 4.75 16.75
C LYS A 50 10.34 4.67 16.03
N VAL A 51 9.47 5.66 16.21
CA VAL A 51 8.15 5.68 15.57
C VAL A 51 8.25 5.68 14.05
N LYS A 52 9.18 6.44 13.47
CA LYS A 52 9.44 6.43 12.02
C LYS A 52 9.97 5.09 11.52
N GLN A 53 10.87 4.45 12.31
CA GLN A 53 11.40 3.13 11.96
C GLN A 53 10.31 2.05 11.99
N GLU A 54 9.49 2.01 13.04
CA GLU A 54 8.41 1.01 13.13
C GLU A 54 7.32 1.25 12.08
N TYR A 55 6.99 2.49 11.76
CA TYR A 55 6.14 2.81 10.61
C TYR A 55 6.74 2.27 9.31
N GLY A 56 8.02 2.54 9.04
CA GLY A 56 8.70 2.04 7.85
C GLY A 56 8.66 0.50 7.75
N LYS A 57 8.85 -0.21 8.87
CA LYS A 57 8.72 -1.67 8.93
C LYS A 57 7.29 -2.14 8.64
N SER A 58 6.27 -1.43 9.14
CA SER A 58 4.88 -1.78 8.92
C SER A 58 4.49 -1.63 7.45
N ILE A 59 4.95 -0.56 6.78
CA ILE A 59 4.77 -0.39 5.34
C ILE A 59 5.51 -1.47 4.56
N GLN A 60 6.76 -1.76 4.93
CA GLN A 60 7.53 -2.84 4.28
C GLN A 60 6.83 -4.19 4.43
N TYR A 61 6.30 -4.50 5.60
CA TYR A 61 5.53 -5.72 5.85
C TYR A 61 4.30 -5.80 4.93
N SER A 62 3.49 -4.74 4.89
CA SER A 62 2.27 -4.67 4.07
C SER A 62 2.59 -4.84 2.58
N VAL A 63 3.58 -4.11 2.06
CA VAL A 63 3.99 -4.20 0.65
C VAL A 63 4.55 -5.57 0.33
N THR A 64 5.35 -6.16 1.22
CA THR A 64 5.89 -7.52 1.03
C THR A 64 4.77 -8.55 0.97
N ALA A 65 3.75 -8.46 1.84
CA ALA A 65 2.60 -9.35 1.80
C ALA A 65 1.85 -9.25 0.46
N LEU A 66 1.60 -8.02 -0.02
CA LEU A 66 0.92 -7.78 -1.30
C LEU A 66 1.72 -8.34 -2.50
N THR A 67 3.02 -8.08 -2.55
CA THR A 67 3.85 -8.55 -3.66
C THR A 67 4.00 -10.07 -3.67
N GLN A 68 4.20 -10.70 -2.51
CA GLN A 68 4.23 -12.15 -2.39
C GLN A 68 2.89 -12.80 -2.76
N PHE A 69 1.76 -12.16 -2.39
CA PHE A 69 0.44 -12.60 -2.81
C PHE A 69 0.31 -12.59 -4.33
N LEU A 70 0.71 -11.49 -4.98
CA LEU A 70 0.67 -11.36 -6.43
C LEU A 70 1.58 -12.37 -7.13
N GLU A 71 2.79 -12.59 -6.59
CA GLU A 71 3.73 -13.58 -7.13
C GLU A 71 3.17 -15.01 -7.06
N ARG A 72 2.52 -15.36 -5.96
CA ARG A 72 2.04 -16.74 -5.70
C ARG A 72 0.69 -17.03 -6.34
N TYR A 73 -0.24 -16.09 -6.31
CA TYR A 73 -1.63 -16.30 -6.67
C TYR A 73 -2.11 -15.47 -7.87
N GLY A 74 -1.36 -14.45 -8.25
CA GLY A 74 -1.69 -13.63 -9.39
C GLY A 74 -1.45 -14.38 -10.71
N ASP A 75 -2.30 -14.12 -11.69
CA ASP A 75 -2.19 -14.53 -13.07
C ASP A 75 -2.02 -13.33 -14.01
N ASP A 76 -2.07 -13.56 -15.32
CA ASP A 76 -1.90 -12.49 -16.31
C ASP A 76 -3.09 -11.51 -16.32
N ASP A 77 -4.26 -11.94 -15.81
CA ASP A 77 -5.46 -11.09 -15.70
C ASP A 77 -5.50 -10.32 -14.37
N THR A 78 -4.54 -10.53 -13.46
CA THR A 78 -4.52 -9.91 -12.15
C THR A 78 -3.90 -8.51 -12.20
N VAL A 79 -4.68 -7.51 -11.79
CA VAL A 79 -4.21 -6.14 -11.57
C VAL A 79 -4.29 -5.81 -10.09
N LEU A 80 -3.16 -5.54 -9.48
CA LEU A 80 -3.07 -5.08 -8.09
C LEU A 80 -2.92 -3.57 -8.05
N VAL A 81 -3.84 -2.89 -7.38
CA VAL A 81 -3.74 -1.46 -7.06
C VAL A 81 -3.62 -1.32 -5.56
N PHE A 82 -2.62 -0.61 -5.10
CA PHE A 82 -2.51 -0.26 -3.68
C PHE A 82 -2.07 1.17 -3.48
N LEU A 83 -2.55 1.77 -2.40
CA LEU A 83 -2.35 3.17 -2.07
C LEU A 83 -2.43 3.39 -0.56
N GLY A 84 -1.93 4.54 -0.10
CA GLY A 84 -2.29 5.06 1.21
C GLY A 84 -3.65 5.73 1.16
N ASP A 85 -4.44 5.60 2.20
CA ASP A 85 -5.71 6.30 2.38
C ASP A 85 -5.50 7.73 2.89
N HIS A 86 -4.50 7.93 3.75
CA HIS A 86 -4.07 9.23 4.29
C HIS A 86 -2.60 9.17 4.80
N GLN A 87 -2.10 10.29 5.28
CA GLN A 87 -0.79 10.38 5.91
C GLN A 87 -0.82 9.78 7.32
N PRO A 88 0.32 9.23 7.78
CA PRO A 88 0.49 8.88 9.17
C PRO A 88 0.50 10.13 10.07
N VAL A 89 0.47 9.93 11.39
CA VAL A 89 0.54 11.01 12.38
C VAL A 89 1.73 11.94 12.15
N ALA A 90 1.62 13.20 12.58
CA ALA A 90 2.63 14.24 12.38
C ALA A 90 4.04 13.86 12.87
N LYS A 91 4.17 13.01 13.90
CA LYS A 91 5.48 12.46 14.32
C LYS A 91 6.22 11.71 13.22
N VAL A 92 5.50 11.17 12.25
CA VAL A 92 6.07 10.45 11.08
C VAL A 92 6.15 11.35 9.87
N SER A 93 5.01 11.97 9.49
CA SER A 93 4.89 12.77 8.27
C SER A 93 5.54 14.15 8.38
N GLY A 94 5.72 14.67 9.60
CA GLY A 94 6.10 16.05 9.86
C GLY A 94 4.90 16.99 9.96
N ASP A 95 5.11 18.11 10.63
CA ASP A 95 4.10 19.16 10.74
C ASP A 95 3.88 19.81 9.37
N GLY A 96 2.62 20.01 9.00
CA GLY A 96 2.26 20.65 7.73
C GLY A 96 2.48 19.75 6.49
N ALA A 97 2.62 18.44 6.66
CA ALA A 97 2.69 17.50 5.54
C ALA A 97 1.45 17.65 4.63
N ASN A 98 1.67 17.57 3.32
CA ASN A 98 0.57 17.60 2.35
C ASN A 98 -0.27 16.31 2.44
N HIS A 99 -1.43 16.30 1.78
CA HIS A 99 -2.35 15.14 1.78
C HIS A 99 -2.13 14.18 0.60
N GLN A 100 -0.97 14.25 -0.07
CA GLN A 100 -0.68 13.38 -1.19
C GLN A 100 -0.28 11.98 -0.71
N VAL A 101 -0.81 10.96 -1.37
CA VAL A 101 -0.47 9.56 -1.12
C VAL A 101 0.04 8.90 -2.40
N PRO A 102 1.00 7.98 -2.32
CA PRO A 102 1.43 7.23 -3.49
C PRO A 102 0.33 6.25 -3.91
N VAL A 103 0.16 6.08 -5.21
CA VAL A 103 -0.70 5.06 -5.81
C VAL A 103 0.15 4.19 -6.71
N SER A 104 0.14 2.89 -6.48
CA SER A 104 0.88 1.90 -7.26
C SER A 104 -0.06 0.97 -8.00
N ILE A 105 0.26 0.67 -9.26
CA ILE A 105 -0.44 -0.31 -10.09
C ILE A 105 0.58 -1.35 -10.52
N VAL A 106 0.29 -2.61 -10.24
CA VAL A 106 1.16 -3.75 -10.55
C VAL A 106 0.37 -4.79 -11.32
N ALA A 107 0.94 -5.29 -12.41
CA ALA A 107 0.38 -6.37 -13.20
C ALA A 107 1.52 -7.20 -13.81
N LYS A 108 1.25 -8.47 -14.10
CA LYS A 108 2.19 -9.36 -14.81
C LYS A 108 2.17 -9.12 -16.33
N ASP A 109 0.97 -8.91 -16.91
CA ASP A 109 0.87 -8.58 -18.33
C ASP A 109 1.23 -7.11 -18.57
N PRO A 110 2.31 -6.83 -19.34
CA PRO A 110 2.71 -5.46 -19.65
C PRO A 110 1.63 -4.66 -20.40
N LYS A 111 0.74 -5.31 -21.15
CA LYS A 111 -0.37 -4.65 -21.83
C LYS A 111 -1.31 -3.92 -20.88
N VAL A 112 -1.38 -4.32 -19.62
CA VAL A 112 -2.13 -3.63 -18.59
C VAL A 112 -1.51 -2.26 -18.33
N LEU A 113 -0.19 -2.20 -18.21
CA LEU A 113 0.54 -0.95 -17.95
C LEU A 113 0.60 -0.06 -19.20
N ASP A 114 0.61 -0.62 -20.40
CA ASP A 114 0.53 0.13 -21.65
C ASP A 114 -0.71 1.01 -21.73
N ARG A 115 -1.84 0.57 -21.15
CA ARG A 115 -3.08 1.35 -21.11
C ARG A 115 -2.99 2.63 -20.30
N ILE A 116 -2.03 2.72 -19.40
CA ILE A 116 -1.79 3.87 -18.53
C ILE A 116 -0.45 4.55 -18.80
N ALA A 117 0.24 4.24 -19.89
CA ALA A 117 1.53 4.82 -20.25
C ALA A 117 1.49 6.36 -20.28
N GLY A 118 0.36 6.95 -20.71
CA GLY A 118 0.15 8.40 -20.71
C GLY A 118 -0.08 9.04 -19.34
N TRP A 119 -0.09 8.26 -18.25
CA TRP A 119 -0.32 8.78 -16.90
C TRP A 119 0.94 9.29 -16.21
N ASN A 120 2.10 9.17 -16.85
CA ASN A 120 3.40 9.58 -16.32
C ASN A 120 3.77 8.91 -14.98
N TYR A 121 3.40 7.66 -14.82
CA TYR A 121 3.89 6.83 -13.72
C TYR A 121 5.40 6.62 -13.86
N THR A 122 6.06 6.43 -12.74
CA THR A 122 7.47 6.01 -12.68
C THR A 122 7.56 4.57 -12.23
N ASP A 123 8.56 3.86 -12.74
CA ASP A 123 8.82 2.49 -12.31
C ASP A 123 9.21 2.43 -10.83
N GLY A 124 8.74 1.39 -10.16
CA GLY A 124 9.01 1.14 -8.75
C GLY A 124 8.04 1.84 -7.80
N LEU A 125 8.33 1.70 -6.51
CA LEU A 125 7.41 2.14 -5.43
C LEU A 125 7.52 3.63 -5.08
N ARG A 126 8.59 4.30 -5.51
CA ARG A 126 8.84 5.69 -5.16
C ARG A 126 8.46 6.61 -6.32
N PRO A 127 7.40 7.43 -6.17
CA PRO A 127 7.05 8.40 -7.19
C PRO A 127 8.21 9.38 -7.47
N ALA A 128 8.36 9.77 -8.73
CA ALA A 128 9.30 10.83 -9.10
C ALA A 128 8.90 12.17 -8.46
N LYS A 129 9.85 13.08 -8.30
CA LYS A 129 9.58 14.41 -7.73
C LYS A 129 8.55 15.23 -8.52
N ASN A 130 8.45 14.97 -9.82
CA ASN A 130 7.52 15.59 -10.75
C ASN A 130 6.35 14.66 -11.12
N ALA A 131 6.09 13.62 -10.33
CA ALA A 131 4.94 12.74 -10.54
C ALA A 131 3.63 13.55 -10.54
N PRO A 132 2.66 13.21 -11.39
CA PRO A 132 1.40 13.92 -11.43
C PRO A 132 0.63 13.74 -10.12
N VAL A 133 0.00 14.82 -9.67
CA VAL A 133 -0.86 14.80 -8.48
C VAL A 133 -2.30 15.00 -8.91
N TRP A 134 -3.14 14.04 -8.57
CA TRP A 134 -4.57 14.07 -8.91
C TRP A 134 -5.42 14.11 -7.63
N ARG A 135 -6.64 14.61 -7.78
CA ARG A 135 -7.66 14.37 -6.76
C ARG A 135 -7.98 12.88 -6.71
N MET A 136 -8.11 12.30 -5.52
CA MET A 136 -8.43 10.88 -5.36
C MET A 136 -9.71 10.48 -6.13
N SER A 137 -10.73 11.35 -6.16
CA SER A 137 -11.95 11.13 -6.96
C SER A 137 -11.68 10.98 -8.46
N ALA A 138 -10.66 11.65 -9.01
CA ALA A 138 -10.31 11.55 -10.42
C ALA A 138 -9.64 10.22 -10.77
N PHE A 139 -9.01 9.54 -9.81
CA PHE A 139 -8.38 8.24 -10.03
C PHE A 139 -9.40 7.19 -10.49
N ARG A 140 -10.56 7.10 -9.83
CA ARG A 140 -11.62 6.18 -10.20
C ARG A 140 -12.02 6.33 -11.67
N ASP A 141 -12.31 7.55 -12.10
CA ASP A 141 -12.78 7.79 -13.46
C ASP A 141 -11.69 7.49 -14.50
N ARG A 142 -10.44 7.83 -14.21
CA ARG A 142 -9.29 7.47 -15.04
C ARG A 142 -9.10 5.96 -15.12
N PHE A 143 -9.17 5.26 -13.99
CA PHE A 143 -9.03 3.81 -13.92
C PHE A 143 -10.11 3.11 -14.75
N LEU A 144 -11.37 3.50 -14.57
CA LEU A 144 -12.49 2.94 -15.33
C LEU A 144 -12.40 3.27 -16.83
N THR A 145 -11.86 4.42 -17.20
CA THR A 145 -11.60 4.77 -18.61
C THR A 145 -10.50 3.91 -19.21
N ALA A 146 -9.42 3.65 -18.45
CA ALA A 146 -8.30 2.86 -18.94
C ALA A 146 -8.63 1.36 -19.07
N TYR A 147 -9.39 0.81 -18.11
CA TYR A 147 -9.61 -0.63 -18.00
C TYR A 147 -11.06 -1.07 -18.25
N GLY A 148 -12.00 -0.15 -18.27
CA GLY A 148 -13.40 -0.44 -18.58
C GLY A 148 -13.64 -0.67 -20.07
N SER A 149 -14.74 -1.35 -20.39
CA SER A 149 -15.20 -1.57 -21.75
C SER A 149 -15.97 -0.37 -22.33
N THR A 150 -16.44 0.54 -21.47
CA THR A 150 -17.21 1.73 -21.85
C THR A 150 -16.45 2.97 -21.38
N PRO A 151 -16.25 3.99 -22.23
CA PRO A 151 -15.66 5.24 -21.80
C PRO A 151 -16.48 5.88 -20.68
N HIS A 152 -15.83 6.20 -19.57
CA HIS A 152 -16.44 6.97 -18.49
C HIS A 152 -16.16 8.46 -18.73
N PRO A 153 -17.20 9.32 -18.81
CA PRO A 153 -16.96 10.74 -18.93
C PRO A 153 -16.26 11.24 -17.66
N SER A 154 -15.08 11.84 -17.84
CA SER A 154 -14.42 12.56 -16.76
C SER A 154 -15.29 13.76 -16.41
N LYS A 155 -15.87 13.76 -15.21
CA LYS A 155 -16.40 15.00 -14.65
C LYS A 155 -15.19 15.84 -14.25
N GLY A 156 -14.99 16.97 -14.95
CA GLY A 156 -13.93 17.93 -14.70
C GLY A 156 -13.94 18.54 -13.29
#